data_77107f14b05cfc54ec40d18668129280
#
_entry.id   77107f14b05cfc54ec40d18668129280
#
_cell.length_a   1.000
_cell.length_b   1.000
_cell.length_c   1.000
_cell.angle_alpha   90.00
_cell.angle_beta   90.00
_cell.angle_gamma   90.00
#
_symmetry.space_group_name_H-M   'P 1'
#
loop_
_entity.id
_entity.type
_entity.pdbx_description
1 polymer ?
#
loop_
_entity_poly.entity_id
_entity_poly.type
_entity_poly.pdbx_seq_one_letter_code
_entity_poly.pdbx_strand_id
1 'polypeptide(L)' 'MIVMHNKTGNLYQLIDDECKAKINGEWVDAVIYRGADKETGKTKNFVREKSDFDNHFIEVDDIKPNS' A
#
# COMPACT_ATOMS: atom_id res chain seq x y z
N MET A 1 -3.00 -7.80 -5.89
CA MET A 1 -3.14 -8.08 -4.44
C MET A 1 -3.77 -6.89 -3.76
N ILE A 2 -4.71 -7.14 -2.89
CA ILE A 2 -5.40 -6.10 -2.13
C ILE A 2 -4.84 -6.06 -0.73
N VAL A 3 -4.60 -4.86 -0.22
CA VAL A 3 -4.15 -4.64 1.15
C VAL A 3 -5.12 -3.71 1.85
N MET A 4 -5.18 -3.81 3.16
CA MET A 4 -6.07 -3.00 3.98
C MET A 4 -5.27 -2.25 5.02
N HIS A 5 -5.55 -0.96 5.15
CA HIS A 5 -4.97 -0.16 6.22
C HIS A 5 -5.64 -0.54 7.54
N ASN A 6 -4.84 -0.95 8.50
CA ASN A 6 -5.36 -1.49 9.78
C ASN A 6 -6.24 -0.49 10.52
N LYS A 7 -5.86 0.77 10.51
CA LYS A 7 -6.50 1.79 11.32
C LYS A 7 -7.82 2.25 10.75
N THR A 8 -7.92 2.35 9.43
CA THR A 8 -9.08 2.91 8.77
C THR A 8 -9.97 1.87 8.11
N GLY A 9 -9.44 0.69 7.84
CA GLY A 9 -10.13 -0.33 7.08
C GLY A 9 -10.21 -0.06 5.59
N ASN A 10 -9.57 0.99 5.11
CA ASN A 10 -9.57 1.31 3.69
C ASN A 10 -8.76 0.29 2.90
N LEU A 11 -9.27 -0.02 1.72
CA LEU A 11 -8.62 -0.99 0.83
C LEU A 11 -7.81 -0.29 -0.24
N TYR A 12 -6.67 -0.89 -0.57
CA TYR A 12 -5.76 -0.39 -1.57
C TYR A 12 -5.26 -1.54 -2.42
N GLN A 13 -4.79 -1.22 -3.62
CA GLN A 13 -4.17 -2.20 -4.48
C GLN A 13 -2.65 -2.11 -4.33
N LEU A 14 -2.01 -3.23 -4.06
CA LEU A 14 -0.55 -3.31 -4.04
C LEU A 14 -0.04 -3.24 -5.47
N ILE A 15 0.84 -2.29 -5.75
CA ILE A 15 1.41 -2.10 -7.09
C ILE A 15 2.80 -2.70 -7.16
N ASP A 16 3.66 -2.38 -6.20
CA ASP A 16 5.05 -2.84 -6.22
C ASP A 16 5.58 -2.88 -4.79
N ASP A 17 6.01 -4.04 -4.35
CA ASP A 17 6.60 -4.22 -3.01
C ASP A 17 8.10 -4.50 -3.08
N GLU A 18 8.71 -4.34 -4.25
CA GLU A 18 10.13 -4.58 -4.46
C GLU A 18 10.82 -3.34 -5.04
N CYS A 19 10.46 -2.18 -4.55
CA CYS A 19 11.06 -0.94 -5.02
C CYS A 19 11.87 -0.27 -3.93
N LYS A 20 12.59 0.77 -4.30
CA LYS A 20 13.41 1.57 -3.41
C LYS A 20 12.99 3.01 -3.45
N ALA A 21 13.04 3.67 -2.31
CA ALA A 21 12.84 5.11 -2.22
C ALA A 21 14.04 5.75 -1.55
N LYS A 22 14.40 6.93 -1.99
CA LYS A 22 15.50 7.67 -1.36
C LYS A 22 14.92 8.58 -0.31
N ILE A 23 15.26 8.30 0.95
CA ILE A 23 14.77 9.07 2.09
C ILE A 23 15.97 9.54 2.90
N ASN A 24 16.06 10.83 3.11
CA ASN A 24 17.18 11.45 3.84
C ASN A 24 18.54 11.01 3.32
N GLY A 25 18.66 10.94 1.99
CA GLY A 25 19.91 10.57 1.36
C GLY A 25 20.22 9.08 1.31
N GLU A 26 19.35 8.24 1.82
CA GLU A 26 19.56 6.78 1.83
C GLU A 26 18.47 6.06 1.04
N TRP A 27 18.88 4.97 0.36
CA TRP A 27 17.93 4.10 -0.31
C TRP A 27 17.35 3.11 0.67
N VAL A 28 16.04 3.08 0.75
CA VAL A 28 15.32 2.17 1.65
C VAL A 28 14.31 1.35 0.84
N ASP A 29 14.00 0.17 1.35
CA ASP A 29 12.96 -0.65 0.75
C ASP A 29 11.62 0.05 0.91
N ALA A 30 10.83 0.05 -0.15
CA ALA A 30 9.56 0.77 -0.20
C ALA A 30 8.47 -0.05 -0.87
N VAL A 31 7.25 0.39 -0.67
CA VAL A 31 6.07 -0.23 -1.27
C VAL A 31 5.25 0.86 -1.94
N ILE A 32 4.80 0.57 -3.15
CA ILE A 32 3.88 1.44 -3.88
C ILE A 32 2.50 0.78 -3.85
N TYR A 33 1.51 1.53 -3.44
CA TYR A 33 0.13 1.07 -3.42
C TYR A 33 -0.80 2.15 -3.96
N ARG A 34 -1.99 1.77 -4.36
CA ARG A 34 -2.90 2.64 -5.07
C ARG A 34 -4.27 2.64 -4.41
N GLY A 35 -4.84 3.81 -4.25
CA GLY A 35 -6.17 3.94 -3.69
C GLY A 35 -6.72 5.34 -3.84
N ALA A 36 -7.91 5.56 -3.30
CA ALA A 36 -8.56 6.86 -3.38
C ALA A 36 -7.91 7.85 -2.41
N ASP A 37 -7.63 9.04 -2.92
CA ASP A 37 -7.22 10.15 -2.10
C ASP A 37 -8.48 10.77 -1.50
N LYS A 38 -8.54 10.83 -0.18
CA LYS A 38 -9.72 11.33 0.52
C LYS A 38 -10.00 12.80 0.25
N GLU A 39 -8.97 13.58 -0.03
CA GLU A 39 -9.14 15.01 -0.27
C GLU A 39 -9.75 15.32 -1.62
N THR A 40 -9.37 14.56 -2.63
CA THR A 40 -9.79 14.84 -4.00
C THR A 40 -10.76 13.81 -4.55
N GLY A 41 -10.85 12.64 -3.92
CA GLY A 41 -11.63 11.51 -4.43
C GLY A 41 -11.01 10.81 -5.63
N LYS A 42 -9.84 11.26 -6.05
CA LYS A 42 -9.14 10.66 -7.20
C LYS A 42 -8.24 9.52 -6.76
N THR A 43 -8.05 8.57 -7.65
CA THR A 43 -7.12 7.46 -7.41
C THR A 43 -5.69 7.94 -7.61
N LYS A 44 -4.83 7.60 -6.66
CA LYS A 44 -3.42 7.97 -6.69
C LYS A 44 -2.55 6.80 -6.22
N ASN A 45 -1.29 6.83 -6.63
CA ASN A 45 -0.27 5.94 -6.08
C ASN A 45 0.36 6.59 -4.85
N PHE A 46 0.56 5.78 -3.83
CA PHE A 46 1.21 6.20 -2.61
C PHE A 46 2.46 5.36 -2.41
N VAL A 47 3.45 5.92 -1.74
CA VAL A 47 4.71 5.23 -1.42
C VAL A 47 4.91 5.28 0.08
N ARG A 48 5.24 4.12 0.67
CA ARG A 48 5.65 4.03 2.07
C ARG A 48 6.93 3.24 2.17
N GLU A 49 7.72 3.52 3.19
CA GLU A 49 8.82 2.64 3.55
C GLU A 49 8.24 1.27 3.91
N LYS A 50 8.92 0.20 3.49
CA LYS A 50 8.38 -1.15 3.61
C LYS A 50 8.11 -1.54 5.07
N SER A 51 8.98 -1.19 5.99
CA SER A 51 8.77 -1.49 7.41
C SER A 51 7.54 -0.78 7.95
N ASP A 52 7.30 0.45 7.54
CA ASP A 52 6.11 1.19 7.93
C ASP A 52 4.86 0.57 7.31
N PHE A 53 4.94 0.20 6.05
CA PHE A 53 3.84 -0.47 5.37
C PHE A 53 3.45 -1.77 6.07
N ASP A 54 4.43 -2.59 6.39
CA ASP A 54 4.19 -3.88 7.05
C ASP A 54 3.53 -3.72 8.42
N ASN A 55 3.82 -2.61 9.11
CA ASN A 55 3.23 -2.34 10.42
C ASN A 55 1.80 -1.81 10.35
N HIS A 56 1.37 -1.25 9.23
CA HIS A 56 0.09 -0.58 9.13
C HIS A 56 -0.89 -1.21 8.15
N PHE A 57 -0.45 -2.17 7.38
CA PHE A 57 -1.27 -2.82 6.37
C PHE A 57 -1.25 -4.32 6.52
N ILE A 58 -2.35 -4.94 6.18
CA ILE A 58 -2.42 -6.40 6.07
C ILE A 58 -2.87 -6.78 4.68
N GLU A 59 -2.39 -7.91 4.22
CA GLU A 59 -2.81 -8.48 2.96
C GLU A 59 -4.21 -9.07 3.13
N VAL A 60 -5.08 -8.71 2.21
CA VAL A 60 -6.45 -9.23 2.18
C VAL A 60 -6.57 -10.10 0.96
N ASP A 61 -6.78 -11.39 1.17
CA ASP A 61 -6.95 -12.30 0.06
C ASP A 61 -8.22 -11.94 -0.70
N ASP A 62 -8.10 -11.93 -2.01
CA ASP A 62 -9.26 -11.80 -2.85
C ASP A 62 -10.19 -12.96 -2.57
N ILE A 63 -11.39 -12.63 -2.13
CA ILE A 63 -12.41 -13.66 -1.99
C ILE A 63 -12.78 -14.07 -3.39
N LYS A 64 -12.36 -15.26 -3.75
CA LYS A 64 -12.72 -15.82 -5.03
C LYS A 64 -14.03 -16.57 -4.86
N PRO A 65 -15.07 -16.14 -5.56
CA PRO A 65 -16.32 -16.90 -5.50
C PRO A 65 -16.05 -18.31 -5.99
N ASN A 66 -16.48 -19.28 -5.23
CA ASN A 66 -16.37 -20.69 -5.58
C ASN A 66 -14.97 -21.21 -5.76
N SER A 67 -14.08 -20.59 -5.15
CA SER A 67 -12.73 -21.13 -5.21
C SER A 67 -12.54 -22.12 -4.15
#